data_612bf0ec19c5bebc8ad2bcce6701222d
#
_entry.id   612bf0ec19c5bebc8ad2bcce6701222d
#
_cell.length_a   1.000
_cell.length_b   1.000
_cell.length_c   1.000
_cell.angle_alpha   90.00
_cell.angle_beta   90.00
_cell.angle_gamma   90.00
#
_symmetry.space_group_name_H-M   'P 1'
#
loop_
_entity.id
_entity.type
_entity.pdbx_description
1 polymer ?
#
loop_
_entity_poly.entity_id
_entity_poly.type
_entity_poly.pdbx_seq_one_letter_code
_entity_poly.pdbx_strand_id
1 'polypeptide(L)'
;IVFEVLEVLEMAQPSHKIALFFGLSKGDKNDTIVRQAVEIGAHALYPVLFSRSVVKLDEKKVVSRSERLRKIAQSAAQQSHRQKIPQVCDIASLGDVTTLQYLDSYDHVYVLWEETQGITLTKLINESLATAREDESFACVVGPEGGITREEIELLVEHGALCASLGSSILRVDTANAVTLGVLCAL
;
A
#
# COMPACT_ATOMS: atom_id res chain seq x y z
N ILE A 1 23.32 3.21 28.33
CA ILE A 1 22.21 2.56 29.06
C ILE A 1 22.26 1.09 28.67
N VAL A 2 22.26 0.21 29.64
CA VAL A 2 22.20 -1.24 29.47
C VAL A 2 20.80 -1.68 29.89
N PHE A 3 20.16 -2.50 29.06
CA PHE A 3 18.85 -3.07 29.34
C PHE A 3 18.98 -4.58 29.50
N GLU A 4 18.20 -5.15 30.40
CA GLU A 4 18.00 -6.59 30.54
C GLU A 4 16.62 -6.93 30.00
N VAL A 5 16.57 -7.92 29.10
CA VAL A 5 15.29 -8.44 28.56
C VAL A 5 14.77 -9.44 29.59
N LEU A 6 13.68 -9.08 30.27
CA LEU A 6 13.07 -9.92 31.29
C LEU A 6 12.10 -10.94 30.67
N GLU A 7 11.39 -10.56 29.62
CA GLU A 7 10.39 -11.39 28.99
C GLU A 7 10.23 -11.00 27.49
N VAL A 8 10.00 -11.98 26.66
CA VAL A 8 9.63 -11.79 25.25
C VAL A 8 8.16 -12.18 25.10
N LEU A 9 7.32 -11.19 24.87
CA LEU A 9 5.88 -11.41 24.67
C LEU A 9 5.61 -11.73 23.19
N GLU A 10 4.93 -12.85 22.95
CA GLU A 10 4.37 -13.15 21.64
C GLU A 10 3.02 -12.42 21.50
N MET A 11 2.95 -11.49 20.55
CA MET A 11 1.68 -10.84 20.20
C MET A 11 1.09 -11.52 18.95
N ALA A 12 -0.24 -11.56 18.89
CA ALA A 12 -0.94 -12.07 17.71
C ALA A 12 -0.46 -11.33 16.46
N GLN A 13 -0.05 -12.10 15.45
CA GLN A 13 0.28 -11.55 14.14
C GLN A 13 -1.03 -11.35 13.37
N PRO A 14 -1.12 -10.32 12.48
CA PRO A 14 -2.23 -10.24 11.53
C PRO A 14 -2.31 -11.56 10.73
N SER A 15 -3.52 -12.05 10.50
CA SER A 15 -3.78 -13.28 9.77
C SER A 15 -3.27 -13.20 8.32
N HIS A 16 -3.31 -12.01 7.72
CA HIS A 16 -2.91 -11.79 6.35
C HIS A 16 -1.79 -10.77 6.19
N LYS A 17 -0.95 -10.94 5.17
CA LYS A 17 0.04 -9.93 4.77
C LYS A 17 -0.63 -8.92 3.84
N ILE A 18 -0.67 -7.67 4.26
CA ILE A 18 -1.32 -6.60 3.50
C ILE A 18 -0.28 -5.60 3.02
N ALA A 19 -0.25 -5.35 1.71
CA ALA A 19 0.63 -4.39 1.06
C ALA A 19 -0.12 -3.21 0.46
N LEU A 20 0.55 -2.06 0.44
CA LEU A 20 0.07 -0.86 -0.20
C LEU A 20 1.05 -0.42 -1.29
N PHE A 21 0.59 -0.38 -2.54
CA PHE A 21 1.22 0.32 -3.65
C PHE A 21 0.55 1.69 -3.76
N PHE A 22 1.27 2.75 -3.48
CA PHE A 22 0.70 4.10 -3.47
C PHE A 22 1.41 5.04 -4.43
N GLY A 23 0.61 5.79 -5.19
CA GLY A 23 1.09 6.79 -6.10
C GLY A 23 1.77 7.95 -5.38
N LEU A 24 2.98 8.32 -5.83
CA LEU A 24 3.72 9.44 -5.23
C LEU A 24 3.00 10.76 -5.45
N SER A 25 2.77 11.44 -4.35
CA SER A 25 2.12 12.74 -4.25
C SER A 25 3.13 13.86 -3.98
N LYS A 26 2.71 15.12 -4.17
CA LYS A 26 3.50 16.30 -3.78
C LYS A 26 3.48 16.55 -2.27
N GLY A 27 4.53 17.21 -1.79
CA GLY A 27 4.62 17.68 -0.39
C GLY A 27 4.72 16.54 0.61
N ASP A 28 4.10 16.73 1.77
CA ASP A 28 4.20 15.83 2.92
C ASP A 28 3.14 14.71 2.92
N LYS A 29 2.32 14.61 1.87
CA LYS A 29 1.28 13.59 1.78
C LYS A 29 1.83 12.17 1.84
N ASN A 30 2.99 11.92 1.19
CA ASN A 30 3.64 10.61 1.24
C ASN A 30 4.05 10.24 2.67
N ASP A 31 4.50 11.21 3.45
CA ASP A 31 4.85 11.02 4.85
C ASP A 31 3.62 10.62 5.67
N THR A 32 2.47 11.27 5.40
CA THR A 32 1.19 10.97 6.03
C THR A 32 0.69 9.58 5.64
N ILE A 33 0.75 9.23 4.34
CA ILE A 33 0.35 7.91 3.84
C ILE A 33 1.18 6.81 4.51
N VAL A 34 2.51 6.95 4.54
CA VAL A 34 3.39 5.96 5.17
C VAL A 34 3.10 5.83 6.67
N ARG A 35 2.94 6.95 7.39
CA ARG A 35 2.61 6.92 8.82
C ARG A 35 1.30 6.18 9.08
N GLN A 36 0.23 6.58 8.41
CA GLN A 36 -1.08 5.94 8.54
C GLN A 36 -1.04 4.46 8.16
N ALA A 37 -0.35 4.12 7.06
CA ALA A 37 -0.23 2.73 6.63
C ALA A 37 0.46 1.84 7.67
N VAL A 38 1.51 2.38 8.32
CA VAL A 38 2.16 1.68 9.44
C VAL A 38 1.23 1.52 10.62
N GLU A 39 0.56 2.59 11.04
CA GLU A 39 -0.36 2.59 12.18
C GLU A 39 -1.55 1.63 11.98
N ILE A 40 -2.09 1.57 10.76
CA ILE A 40 -3.23 0.70 10.42
C ILE A 40 -2.84 -0.79 10.36
N GLY A 41 -1.59 -1.11 9.97
CA GLY A 41 -1.16 -2.50 9.97
C GLY A 41 -0.49 -3.02 8.70
N ALA A 42 -0.23 -2.18 7.70
CA ALA A 42 0.42 -2.61 6.47
C ALA A 42 1.72 -3.41 6.74
N HIS A 43 1.92 -4.50 5.98
CA HIS A 43 3.10 -5.35 6.01
C HIS A 43 4.24 -4.81 5.14
N ALA A 44 3.88 -4.27 3.97
CA ALA A 44 4.83 -3.70 3.01
C ALA A 44 4.25 -2.47 2.31
N LEU A 45 5.13 -1.53 1.93
CA LEU A 45 4.80 -0.27 1.28
C LEU A 45 5.65 -0.11 0.02
N TYR A 46 4.99 0.13 -1.10
CA TYR A 46 5.58 0.31 -2.42
C TYR A 46 5.22 1.69 -2.96
N PRO A 47 6.11 2.69 -2.82
CA PRO A 47 5.90 4.01 -3.39
C PRO A 47 6.13 3.95 -4.91
N VAL A 48 5.10 4.26 -5.71
CA VAL A 48 5.07 4.06 -7.15
C VAL A 48 4.96 5.39 -7.90
N LEU A 49 5.75 5.53 -8.96
CA LEU A 49 5.63 6.60 -9.96
C LEU A 49 4.67 6.15 -11.06
N PHE A 50 3.53 6.81 -11.14
CA PHE A 50 2.56 6.69 -12.22
C PHE A 50 2.79 7.77 -13.28
N SER A 51 2.26 7.59 -14.49
CA SER A 51 2.37 8.56 -15.59
C SER A 51 1.84 9.94 -15.22
N ARG A 52 0.77 9.98 -14.42
CA ARG A 52 0.16 11.22 -13.92
C ARG A 52 0.72 11.70 -12.58
N SER A 53 1.80 11.08 -12.08
CA SER A 53 2.50 11.59 -10.90
C SER A 53 3.13 12.94 -11.21
N VAL A 54 2.76 13.96 -10.42
CA VAL A 54 3.27 15.33 -10.60
C VAL A 54 4.74 15.45 -10.18
N VAL A 55 5.23 14.46 -9.46
CA VAL A 55 6.60 14.42 -8.92
C VAL A 55 7.54 13.84 -9.96
N LYS A 56 8.55 14.63 -10.37
CA LYS A 56 9.67 14.14 -11.19
C LYS A 56 10.89 13.99 -10.31
N LEU A 57 11.46 12.80 -10.27
CA LEU A 57 12.63 12.48 -9.44
C LEU A 57 13.80 12.07 -10.32
N ASP A 58 14.97 12.61 -10.01
CA ASP A 58 16.23 12.04 -10.43
C ASP A 58 16.67 10.92 -9.46
N GLU A 59 17.64 10.10 -9.85
CA GLU A 59 18.10 8.95 -9.04
C GLU A 59 18.49 9.35 -7.61
N LYS A 60 19.17 10.49 -7.42
CA LYS A 60 19.58 10.97 -6.10
C LYS A 60 18.36 11.28 -5.21
N LYS A 61 17.34 11.87 -5.79
CA LYS A 61 16.08 12.16 -5.08
C LYS A 61 15.29 10.90 -4.79
N VAL A 62 15.31 9.91 -5.68
CA VAL A 62 14.72 8.58 -5.42
C VAL A 62 15.32 7.99 -4.15
N VAL A 63 16.64 7.87 -4.08
CA VAL A 63 17.34 7.30 -2.92
C VAL A 63 17.01 8.07 -1.65
N SER A 64 17.20 9.41 -1.66
CA SER A 64 17.00 10.21 -0.44
C SER A 64 15.54 10.21 0.06
N ARG A 65 14.56 10.18 -0.85
CA ARG A 65 13.14 10.07 -0.48
C ARG A 65 12.79 8.68 0.04
N SER A 66 13.29 7.61 -0.58
CA SER A 66 13.08 6.24 -0.10
C SER A 66 13.61 6.09 1.34
N GLU A 67 14.82 6.60 1.60
CA GLU A 67 15.39 6.63 2.96
C GLU A 67 14.53 7.43 3.95
N ARG A 68 14.00 8.59 3.53
CA ARG A 68 13.08 9.38 4.35
C ARG A 68 11.82 8.59 4.70
N LEU A 69 11.18 7.93 3.74
CA LEU A 69 9.98 7.13 3.97
C LEU A 69 10.25 5.96 4.92
N ARG A 70 11.41 5.31 4.83
CA ARG A 70 11.83 4.27 5.79
C ARG A 70 11.97 4.80 7.22
N LYS A 71 12.56 5.98 7.39
CA LYS A 71 12.68 6.62 8.72
C LYS A 71 11.30 6.97 9.30
N ILE A 72 10.38 7.43 8.47
CA ILE A 72 9.00 7.71 8.89
C ILE A 72 8.30 6.41 9.31
N ALA A 73 8.43 5.34 8.53
CA ALA A 73 7.86 4.04 8.88
C ALA A 73 8.43 3.51 10.21
N GLN A 74 9.74 3.65 10.43
CA GLN A 74 10.36 3.27 11.69
C GLN A 74 9.80 4.06 12.88
N SER A 75 9.71 5.39 12.75
CA SER A 75 9.15 6.25 13.79
C SER A 75 7.69 5.93 14.08
N ALA A 76 6.88 5.71 13.04
CA ALA A 76 5.48 5.34 13.18
C ALA A 76 5.31 3.97 13.86
N ALA A 77 6.12 2.98 13.51
CA ALA A 77 6.10 1.66 14.14
C ALA A 77 6.44 1.72 15.64
N GLN A 78 7.41 2.55 16.01
CA GLN A 78 7.77 2.78 17.42
C GLN A 78 6.61 3.43 18.19
N GLN A 79 5.99 4.46 17.60
CA GLN A 79 4.89 5.19 18.21
C GLN A 79 3.61 4.33 18.36
N SER A 80 3.32 3.50 17.36
CA SER A 80 2.17 2.59 17.36
C SER A 80 2.43 1.23 18.04
N HIS A 81 3.59 1.06 18.67
CA HIS A 81 4.01 -0.17 19.36
C HIS A 81 3.99 -1.42 18.48
N ARG A 82 4.23 -1.27 17.18
CA ARG A 82 4.34 -2.43 16.28
C ARG A 82 5.60 -3.22 16.55
N GLN A 83 5.49 -4.54 16.57
CA GLN A 83 6.65 -5.45 16.73
C GLN A 83 7.54 -5.48 15.50
N LYS A 84 6.97 -5.30 14.30
CA LYS A 84 7.71 -5.32 13.04
C LYS A 84 7.54 -3.99 12.31
N ILE A 85 8.65 -3.41 11.89
CA ILE A 85 8.66 -2.28 10.97
C ILE A 85 8.28 -2.82 9.59
N PRO A 86 7.23 -2.28 8.91
CA PRO A 86 6.89 -2.71 7.58
C PRO A 86 8.04 -2.44 6.60
N GLN A 87 8.18 -3.30 5.60
CA GLN A 87 9.12 -3.07 4.51
C GLN A 87 8.68 -1.84 3.71
N VAL A 88 9.57 -0.88 3.51
CA VAL A 88 9.38 0.23 2.57
C VAL A 88 10.36 0.07 1.43
N CYS A 89 9.83 -0.27 0.26
CA CYS A 89 10.61 -0.47 -0.95
C CYS A 89 11.14 0.86 -1.52
N ASP A 90 12.07 0.78 -2.44
CA ASP A 90 12.52 1.96 -3.17
C ASP A 90 11.41 2.47 -4.10
N ILE A 91 11.42 3.79 -4.32
CA ILE A 91 10.53 4.41 -5.28
C ILE A 91 10.87 3.88 -6.67
N ALA A 92 9.89 3.32 -7.37
CA ALA A 92 10.04 2.78 -8.71
C ALA A 92 8.84 3.14 -9.59
N SER A 93 8.98 3.03 -10.90
CA SER A 93 7.86 3.23 -11.82
C SER A 93 6.92 2.02 -11.83
N LEU A 94 5.63 2.23 -12.14
CA LEU A 94 4.67 1.13 -12.23
C LEU A 94 5.12 0.06 -13.24
N GLY A 95 5.63 0.47 -14.40
CA GLY A 95 6.08 -0.46 -15.46
C GLY A 95 7.45 -1.11 -15.22
N ASP A 96 8.11 -0.83 -14.11
CA ASP A 96 9.38 -1.48 -13.80
C ASP A 96 9.16 -2.96 -13.48
N VAL A 97 9.97 -3.84 -14.05
CA VAL A 97 9.88 -5.30 -13.88
C VAL A 97 9.84 -5.70 -12.40
N THR A 98 10.66 -5.03 -11.56
CA THR A 98 10.69 -5.32 -10.12
C THR A 98 9.36 -4.94 -9.43
N THR A 99 8.73 -3.82 -9.82
CA THR A 99 7.42 -3.41 -9.28
C THR A 99 6.35 -4.42 -9.64
N LEU A 100 6.34 -4.88 -10.90
CA LEU A 100 5.39 -5.89 -11.38
C LEU A 100 5.62 -7.25 -10.71
N GLN A 101 6.87 -7.68 -10.53
CA GLN A 101 7.20 -8.91 -9.79
C GLN A 101 6.73 -8.86 -8.33
N TYR A 102 6.83 -7.69 -7.67
CA TYR A 102 6.25 -7.55 -6.33
C TYR A 102 4.73 -7.67 -6.38
N LEU A 103 4.07 -7.07 -7.37
CA LEU A 103 2.62 -7.17 -7.52
C LEU A 103 2.19 -8.63 -7.72
N ASP A 104 2.87 -9.36 -8.62
CA ASP A 104 2.61 -10.77 -8.93
C ASP A 104 2.85 -11.72 -7.73
N SER A 105 3.53 -11.25 -6.70
CA SER A 105 3.81 -12.05 -5.50
C SER A 105 2.66 -12.08 -4.49
N TYR A 106 1.59 -11.30 -4.72
CA TYR A 106 0.41 -11.28 -3.86
C TYR A 106 -0.71 -12.13 -4.46
N ASP A 107 -1.42 -12.87 -3.60
CA ASP A 107 -2.51 -13.76 -4.00
C ASP A 107 -3.73 -12.97 -4.48
N HIS A 108 -3.99 -11.81 -3.86
CA HIS A 108 -5.09 -10.93 -4.22
C HIS A 108 -4.61 -9.50 -4.41
N VAL A 109 -4.88 -8.92 -5.58
CA VAL A 109 -4.52 -7.54 -5.90
C VAL A 109 -5.76 -6.74 -6.25
N TYR A 110 -5.93 -5.60 -5.61
CA TYR A 110 -7.02 -4.67 -5.89
C TYR A 110 -6.47 -3.32 -6.33
N VAL A 111 -7.02 -2.74 -7.41
CA VAL A 111 -6.69 -1.37 -7.82
C VAL A 111 -7.90 -0.46 -7.64
N LEU A 112 -7.69 0.66 -6.94
CA LEU A 112 -8.72 1.67 -6.74
C LEU A 112 -8.79 2.57 -7.96
N TRP A 113 -9.91 2.50 -8.68
CA TRP A 113 -10.11 3.27 -9.91
C TRP A 113 -11.48 3.95 -9.91
N GLU A 114 -11.49 5.28 -10.10
CA GLU A 114 -12.70 6.09 -10.03
C GLU A 114 -13.73 5.79 -11.13
N GLU A 115 -13.31 5.22 -12.28
CA GLU A 115 -14.22 4.83 -13.35
C GLU A 115 -14.91 3.48 -13.09
N THR A 116 -14.52 2.75 -12.04
CA THR A 116 -15.14 1.47 -11.67
C THR A 116 -16.55 1.70 -11.12
N GLN A 117 -17.56 1.13 -11.80
CA GLN A 117 -18.96 1.25 -11.37
C GLN A 117 -19.48 -0.08 -10.79
N GLY A 118 -20.21 0.02 -9.68
CA GLY A 118 -20.93 -1.10 -9.10
C GLY A 118 -20.10 -2.16 -8.38
N ILE A 119 -18.78 -2.10 -8.47
CA ILE A 119 -17.86 -3.05 -7.82
C ILE A 119 -17.13 -2.32 -6.70
N THR A 120 -17.48 -2.62 -5.46
CA THR A 120 -16.82 -2.04 -4.29
C THR A 120 -15.67 -2.93 -3.80
N LEU A 121 -14.66 -2.29 -3.19
CA LEU A 121 -13.54 -3.02 -2.58
C LEU A 121 -14.04 -4.05 -1.56
N THR A 122 -14.97 -3.68 -0.69
CA THR A 122 -15.56 -4.58 0.32
C THR A 122 -16.20 -5.82 -0.30
N LYS A 123 -16.88 -5.66 -1.46
CA LYS A 123 -17.47 -6.80 -2.16
C LYS A 123 -16.39 -7.77 -2.66
N LEU A 124 -15.37 -7.27 -3.33
CA LEU A 124 -14.27 -8.10 -3.84
C LEU A 124 -13.50 -8.79 -2.72
N ILE A 125 -13.24 -8.10 -1.62
CA ILE A 125 -12.60 -8.69 -0.45
C ILE A 125 -13.44 -9.84 0.10
N ASN A 126 -14.74 -9.65 0.31
CA ASN A 126 -15.61 -10.70 0.82
C ASN A 126 -15.67 -11.92 -0.12
N GLU A 127 -15.66 -11.70 -1.43
CA GLU A 127 -15.61 -12.77 -2.43
C GLU A 127 -14.27 -13.54 -2.35
N SER A 128 -13.15 -12.85 -2.20
CA SER A 128 -11.84 -13.46 -2.05
C SER A 128 -11.73 -14.25 -0.74
N LEU A 129 -12.17 -13.67 0.38
CA LEU A 129 -12.12 -14.31 1.69
C LEU A 129 -12.99 -15.57 1.80
N ALA A 130 -14.07 -15.65 1.02
CA ALA A 130 -14.92 -16.84 1.00
C ALA A 130 -14.16 -18.11 0.54
N THR A 131 -13.05 -17.94 -0.17
CA THR A 131 -12.22 -19.02 -0.71
C THR A 131 -10.75 -18.96 -0.27
N ALA A 132 -10.36 -17.87 0.41
CA ALA A 132 -8.98 -17.64 0.82
C ALA A 132 -8.53 -18.61 1.93
N ARG A 133 -7.25 -18.95 1.90
CA ARG A 133 -6.56 -19.67 2.98
C ARG A 133 -6.06 -18.67 4.03
N GLU A 134 -5.78 -19.14 5.23
CA GLU A 134 -5.34 -18.31 6.35
C GLU A 134 -4.03 -17.53 6.10
N ASP A 135 -3.19 -18.00 5.17
CA ASP A 135 -1.86 -17.43 4.87
C ASP A 135 -1.82 -16.58 3.59
N GLU A 136 -2.96 -16.36 2.92
CA GLU A 136 -3.01 -15.57 1.69
C GLU A 136 -2.69 -14.09 1.92
N SER A 137 -2.08 -13.50 0.91
CA SER A 137 -1.56 -12.14 0.91
C SER A 137 -2.40 -11.21 0.02
N PHE A 138 -2.57 -9.98 0.48
CA PHE A 138 -3.39 -8.98 -0.20
C PHE A 138 -2.57 -7.75 -0.53
N ALA A 139 -2.74 -7.21 -1.72
CA ALA A 139 -2.18 -5.93 -2.12
C ALA A 139 -3.27 -4.98 -2.60
N CYS A 140 -3.11 -3.69 -2.30
CA CYS A 140 -3.93 -2.66 -2.91
C CYS A 140 -3.08 -1.62 -3.61
N VAL A 141 -3.57 -1.14 -4.74
CA VAL A 141 -2.97 -0.10 -5.56
C VAL A 141 -3.85 1.13 -5.51
N VAL A 142 -3.29 2.25 -5.04
CA VAL A 142 -3.97 3.56 -4.98
C VAL A 142 -3.16 4.57 -5.78
N GLY A 143 -3.76 5.17 -6.79
CA GLY A 143 -3.11 6.14 -7.68
C GLY A 143 -2.73 7.47 -6.99
N PRO A 144 -1.95 8.31 -7.69
CA PRO A 144 -1.65 9.67 -7.26
C PRO A 144 -2.88 10.60 -7.47
N GLU A 145 -2.74 11.90 -7.10
CA GLU A 145 -3.81 12.89 -7.28
C GLU A 145 -4.28 13.04 -8.75
N GLY A 146 -3.42 12.74 -9.71
CA GLY A 146 -3.76 12.77 -11.15
C GLY A 146 -4.53 11.55 -11.62
N GLY A 147 -4.80 10.58 -10.73
CA GLY A 147 -5.44 9.31 -11.05
C GLY A 147 -4.50 8.33 -11.77
N ILE A 148 -5.04 7.19 -12.17
CA ILE A 148 -4.36 6.13 -12.93
C ILE A 148 -4.85 6.22 -14.37
N THR A 149 -3.97 6.06 -15.36
CA THR A 149 -4.38 6.04 -16.77
C THR A 149 -5.01 4.70 -17.13
N ARG A 150 -5.73 4.66 -18.26
CA ARG A 150 -6.35 3.42 -18.73
C ARG A 150 -5.29 2.36 -19.06
N GLU A 151 -4.19 2.76 -19.68
CA GLU A 151 -3.08 1.89 -20.02
C GLU A 151 -2.42 1.30 -18.76
N GLU A 152 -2.31 2.09 -17.69
CA GLU A 152 -1.81 1.62 -16.40
C GLU A 152 -2.80 0.65 -15.71
N ILE A 153 -4.10 0.88 -15.85
CA ILE A 153 -5.12 -0.06 -15.39
C ILE A 153 -5.06 -1.37 -16.18
N GLU A 154 -4.95 -1.29 -17.50
CA GLU A 154 -4.82 -2.49 -18.35
C GLU A 154 -3.59 -3.31 -17.93
N LEU A 155 -2.43 -2.67 -17.72
CA LEU A 155 -1.23 -3.32 -17.20
C LEU A 155 -1.48 -3.98 -15.84
N LEU A 156 -2.10 -3.28 -14.89
CA LEU A 156 -2.41 -3.85 -13.58
C LEU A 156 -3.35 -5.05 -13.67
N VAL A 157 -4.37 -5.00 -14.54
CA VAL A 157 -5.30 -6.10 -14.77
C VAL A 157 -4.60 -7.31 -15.43
N GLU A 158 -3.68 -7.09 -16.36
CA GLU A 158 -2.82 -8.15 -16.93
C GLU A 158 -1.99 -8.87 -15.85
N HIS A 159 -1.63 -8.16 -14.77
CA HIS A 159 -0.97 -8.68 -13.58
C HIS A 159 -1.95 -9.12 -12.46
N GLY A 160 -3.21 -9.41 -12.82
CA GLY A 160 -4.19 -10.00 -11.91
C GLY A 160 -4.92 -9.04 -10.98
N ALA A 161 -4.74 -7.73 -11.14
CA ALA A 161 -5.44 -6.77 -10.29
C ALA A 161 -6.94 -6.68 -10.65
N LEU A 162 -7.79 -6.63 -9.63
CA LEU A 162 -9.22 -6.40 -9.75
C LEU A 162 -9.54 -4.93 -9.48
N CYS A 163 -10.27 -4.30 -10.41
CA CYS A 163 -10.68 -2.91 -10.26
C CYS A 163 -11.81 -2.76 -9.24
N ALA A 164 -11.64 -1.86 -8.30
CA ALA A 164 -12.59 -1.58 -7.23
C ALA A 164 -12.83 -0.09 -7.02
N SER A 165 -13.98 0.26 -6.45
CA SER A 165 -14.28 1.60 -5.94
C SER A 165 -14.41 1.59 -4.42
N LEU A 166 -14.23 2.77 -3.80
CA LEU A 166 -14.49 2.99 -2.37
C LEU A 166 -15.91 3.56 -2.11
N GLY A 167 -16.76 3.55 -3.12
CA GLY A 167 -18.11 4.11 -3.06
C GLY A 167 -18.31 5.27 -4.04
N SER A 168 -19.38 6.03 -3.86
CA SER A 168 -19.79 7.10 -4.79
C SER A 168 -19.01 8.41 -4.68
N SER A 169 -18.26 8.59 -3.60
CA SER A 169 -17.51 9.84 -3.35
C SER A 169 -16.06 9.72 -3.80
N ILE A 170 -15.55 10.75 -4.46
CA ILE A 170 -14.12 10.85 -4.77
C ILE A 170 -13.38 11.25 -3.50
N LEU A 171 -12.50 10.39 -3.03
CA LEU A 171 -11.68 10.63 -1.84
C LEU A 171 -10.35 11.30 -2.21
N ARG A 172 -9.80 12.07 -1.29
CA ARG A 172 -8.41 12.52 -1.41
C ARG A 172 -7.47 11.33 -1.29
N VAL A 173 -6.28 11.43 -1.89
CA VAL A 173 -5.33 10.32 -1.97
C VAL A 173 -4.96 9.77 -0.58
N ASP A 174 -4.67 10.62 0.39
CA ASP A 174 -4.39 10.23 1.78
C ASP A 174 -5.57 9.51 2.42
N THR A 175 -6.80 10.02 2.25
CA THR A 175 -8.03 9.38 2.72
C THR A 175 -8.26 8.03 2.03
N ALA A 176 -8.10 7.96 0.70
CA ALA A 176 -8.27 6.73 -0.06
C ALA A 176 -7.31 5.62 0.43
N ASN A 177 -6.03 5.96 0.63
CA ASN A 177 -5.05 5.02 1.15
C ASN A 177 -5.42 4.50 2.56
N ALA A 178 -5.80 5.40 3.47
CA ALA A 178 -6.16 5.04 4.84
C ALA A 178 -7.42 4.17 4.88
N VAL A 179 -8.47 4.53 4.13
CA VAL A 179 -9.72 3.77 4.06
C VAL A 179 -9.48 2.38 3.46
N THR A 180 -8.74 2.31 2.35
CA THR A 180 -8.40 1.03 1.69
C THR A 180 -7.69 0.08 2.65
N LEU A 181 -6.66 0.57 3.34
CA LEU A 181 -5.94 -0.22 4.32
C LEU A 181 -6.81 -0.58 5.52
N GLY A 182 -7.64 0.35 6.01
CA GLY A 182 -8.55 0.08 7.13
C GLY A 182 -9.54 -1.04 6.83
N VAL A 183 -10.05 -1.11 5.59
CA VAL A 183 -10.92 -2.21 5.15
C VAL A 183 -10.16 -3.53 5.06
N LEU A 184 -8.93 -3.53 4.53
CA LEU A 184 -8.12 -4.75 4.38
C LEU A 184 -7.54 -5.24 5.72
N CYS A 185 -7.10 -4.35 6.60
CA CYS A 185 -6.50 -4.74 7.89
C CYS A 185 -7.55 -5.09 8.96
N ALA A 186 -8.84 -4.92 8.68
CA ALA A 186 -9.94 -5.36 9.53
C ALA A 186 -10.34 -6.83 9.28
N LEU A 187 -9.62 -7.52 8.36
CA LEU A 187 -9.76 -8.96 8.09
C LEU A 187 -9.08 -9.78 9.18
#